data_20e23e23b2dc396014b03d1f7b03ea8c
#
_entry.id   20e23e23b2dc396014b03d1f7b03ea8c
#
_cell.length_a   1.000
_cell.length_b   1.000
_cell.length_c   1.000
_cell.angle_alpha   90.00
_cell.angle_beta   90.00
_cell.angle_gamma   90.00
#
_symmetry.space_group_name_H-M   'P 1'
#
loop_
_entity.id
_entity.type
_entity.pdbx_description
1 polymer ?
#
loop_
_entity_poly.entity_id
_entity_poly.type
_entity_poly.pdbx_seq_one_letter_code
_entity_poly.pdbx_strand_id
1 'polypeptide(L)'
;SNPKGWGFKRVFFSEVGGFVARFIMFFPFKNFFRVTDPTTGLKVTRVKGFVDKMSLDYSRLLTRSFGYKLQLLYETLQMGAEFKEVPLQFHVRNAGESKIESRTAKDIFRVAFLLRWYDNFTQKFLKFGTVGFIGYLVNAFFLNFFSKTWSIEWLAWLLSTEMAIISNFTLNNLWTFKSQSISGTTDLLKK
;
A
#
# COMPACT_ATOMS: atom_id res chain seq x y z
N SER A 1 23.30 -5.71 -7.76
CA SER A 1 24.55 -6.49 -7.86
C SER A 1 25.35 -6.27 -6.59
N ASN A 2 25.64 -7.34 -5.90
CA ASN A 2 26.37 -7.29 -4.63
C ASN A 2 27.86 -7.08 -4.88
N PRO A 3 28.54 -6.22 -4.12
CA PRO A 3 29.98 -6.02 -4.25
C PRO A 3 30.75 -7.31 -3.93
N LYS A 4 31.75 -7.59 -4.71
CA LYS A 4 32.73 -8.65 -4.39
C LYS A 4 33.38 -8.31 -3.04
N GLY A 5 33.25 -9.20 -2.03
CA GLY A 5 33.81 -9.00 -0.69
C GLY A 5 32.80 -8.76 0.44
N TRP A 6 31.49 -8.71 0.15
CA TRP A 6 30.49 -8.71 1.21
C TRP A 6 30.31 -10.12 1.80
N GLY A 7 30.27 -10.21 3.12
CA GLY A 7 29.97 -11.48 3.81
C GLY A 7 28.52 -11.91 3.54
N PHE A 8 28.28 -13.23 3.54
CA PHE A 8 26.96 -13.84 3.28
C PHE A 8 25.82 -13.20 4.07
N LYS A 9 26.02 -12.95 5.38
CA LYS A 9 25.00 -12.31 6.23
C LYS A 9 24.55 -10.95 5.68
N ARG A 10 25.48 -10.12 5.22
CA ARG A 10 25.19 -8.78 4.72
C ARG A 10 24.42 -8.83 3.40
N VAL A 11 24.81 -9.72 2.51
CA VAL A 11 24.10 -9.96 1.24
C VAL A 11 22.68 -10.42 1.52
N PHE A 12 22.51 -11.42 2.37
CA PHE A 12 21.20 -11.96 2.74
C PHE A 12 20.27 -10.89 3.32
N PHE A 13 20.73 -10.12 4.31
CA PHE A 13 19.91 -9.04 4.89
C PHE A 13 19.59 -7.92 3.89
N SER A 14 20.50 -7.63 2.98
CA SER A 14 20.26 -6.63 1.92
C SER A 14 19.19 -7.10 0.94
N GLU A 15 19.28 -8.33 0.45
CA GLU A 15 18.32 -8.92 -0.49
C GLU A 15 16.93 -9.11 0.14
N VAL A 16 16.88 -9.72 1.31
CA VAL A 16 15.62 -9.93 2.03
C VAL A 16 14.99 -8.60 2.43
N GLY A 17 15.77 -7.66 2.96
CA GLY A 17 15.29 -6.34 3.33
C GLY A 17 14.76 -5.55 2.13
N GLY A 18 15.47 -5.57 1.01
CA GLY A 18 15.04 -4.96 -0.25
C GLY A 18 13.75 -5.59 -0.78
N PHE A 19 13.67 -6.92 -0.75
CA PHE A 19 12.46 -7.64 -1.16
C PHE A 19 11.25 -7.29 -0.28
N VAL A 20 11.41 -7.32 1.05
CA VAL A 20 10.31 -7.01 1.98
C VAL A 20 9.85 -5.56 1.83
N ALA A 21 10.78 -4.60 1.72
CA ALA A 21 10.43 -3.20 1.47
C ALA A 21 9.65 -3.04 0.16
N ARG A 22 10.10 -3.70 -0.91
CA ARG A 22 9.44 -3.71 -2.22
C ARG A 22 8.05 -4.33 -2.13
N PHE A 23 7.91 -5.46 -1.45
CA PHE A 23 6.63 -6.14 -1.24
C PHE A 23 5.63 -5.23 -0.51
N ILE A 24 6.03 -4.64 0.61
CA ILE A 24 5.17 -3.75 1.39
C ILE A 24 4.73 -2.54 0.54
N MET A 25 5.65 -1.91 -0.17
CA MET A 25 5.37 -0.66 -0.89
C MET A 25 4.54 -0.88 -2.16
N PHE A 26 4.80 -1.92 -2.91
CA PHE A 26 4.34 -2.03 -4.30
C PHE A 26 3.46 -3.24 -4.61
N PHE A 27 3.39 -4.26 -3.76
CA PHE A 27 2.48 -5.38 -4.01
C PHE A 27 1.01 -4.95 -3.80
N PRO A 28 0.06 -5.35 -4.67
CA PRO A 28 0.19 -6.17 -5.87
C PRO A 28 0.37 -5.38 -7.19
N PHE A 29 0.84 -4.15 -7.14
CA PHE A 29 0.87 -3.25 -8.29
C PHE A 29 2.04 -3.52 -9.24
N LYS A 30 1.93 -2.95 -10.46
CA LYS A 30 2.92 -3.06 -11.54
C LYS A 30 4.35 -2.72 -11.09
N ASN A 31 4.52 -1.74 -10.20
CA ASN A 31 5.82 -1.32 -9.71
C ASN A 31 6.53 -2.39 -8.86
N PHE A 32 5.81 -3.35 -8.29
CA PHE A 32 6.42 -4.49 -7.60
C PHE A 32 7.34 -5.31 -8.52
N PHE A 33 6.94 -5.49 -9.78
CA PHE A 33 7.73 -6.26 -10.75
C PHE A 33 8.81 -5.43 -11.45
N ARG A 34 8.70 -4.11 -11.42
CA ARG A 34 9.62 -3.21 -12.15
C ARG A 34 10.74 -2.66 -11.28
N VAL A 35 10.47 -2.36 -10.00
CA VAL A 35 11.47 -1.88 -9.04
C VAL A 35 12.20 -3.06 -8.45
N THR A 36 13.51 -3.17 -8.64
CA THR A 36 14.30 -4.28 -8.06
C THR A 36 14.89 -3.90 -6.71
N ASP A 37 15.40 -2.68 -6.54
CA ASP A 37 15.95 -2.19 -5.27
C ASP A 37 15.39 -0.81 -4.90
N PRO A 38 14.31 -0.74 -4.09
CA PRO A 38 13.77 0.53 -3.63
C PRO A 38 14.69 1.24 -2.62
N THR A 39 15.61 0.50 -1.99
CA THR A 39 16.46 1.00 -0.89
C THR A 39 17.75 1.66 -1.38
N THR A 40 18.08 1.55 -2.66
CA THR A 40 19.28 2.15 -3.23
C THR A 40 19.36 3.66 -2.96
N GLY A 41 20.55 4.10 -2.58
CA GLY A 41 20.81 5.50 -2.24
C GLY A 41 20.96 6.44 -3.45
N LEU A 42 21.36 5.90 -4.60
CA LEU A 42 21.60 6.70 -5.80
C LEU A 42 20.35 6.70 -6.67
N LYS A 43 19.74 7.88 -6.78
CA LYS A 43 18.58 8.13 -7.62
C LYS A 43 18.75 9.48 -8.31
N VAL A 44 18.45 9.52 -9.59
CA VAL A 44 18.39 10.76 -10.38
C VAL A 44 16.93 10.95 -10.79
N THR A 45 16.37 12.09 -10.43
CA THR A 45 14.96 12.39 -10.70
C THR A 45 14.85 13.71 -11.45
N ARG A 46 14.01 13.74 -12.48
CA ARG A 46 13.71 14.97 -13.21
C ARG A 46 13.04 15.98 -12.27
N VAL A 47 13.54 17.24 -12.28
CA VAL A 47 13.01 18.30 -11.44
C VAL A 47 11.63 18.71 -11.93
N LYS A 48 11.51 19.16 -13.18
CA LYS A 48 10.27 19.68 -13.76
C LYS A 48 9.18 18.61 -13.82
N GLY A 49 8.08 18.84 -13.14
CA GLY A 49 6.89 17.98 -13.11
C GLY A 49 6.90 16.93 -12.01
N PHE A 50 8.02 16.71 -11.32
CA PHE A 50 8.15 15.75 -10.22
C PHE A 50 8.72 16.40 -8.95
N VAL A 51 10.02 16.71 -8.92
CA VAL A 51 10.65 17.22 -7.71
C VAL A 51 10.10 18.61 -7.30
N ASP A 52 9.76 19.44 -8.26
CA ASP A 52 9.12 20.75 -8.07
C ASP A 52 7.71 20.67 -7.43
N LYS A 53 7.08 19.51 -7.51
CA LYS A 53 5.77 19.24 -6.90
C LYS A 53 5.86 18.52 -5.57
N MET A 54 7.04 18.02 -5.23
CA MET A 54 7.27 17.35 -3.95
C MET A 54 7.51 18.38 -2.86
N SER A 55 6.89 18.18 -1.73
CA SER A 55 7.27 18.93 -0.54
C SER A 55 8.52 18.32 0.07
N LEU A 56 9.65 18.93 -0.20
CA LEU A 56 10.94 18.56 0.40
C LEU A 56 11.12 19.18 1.81
N ASP A 57 10.08 19.77 2.35
CA ASP A 57 10.09 20.30 3.70
C ASP A 57 10.26 19.19 4.75
N TYR A 58 11.15 19.40 5.69
CA TYR A 58 11.42 18.44 6.78
C TYR A 58 10.19 18.07 7.59
N SER A 59 9.17 18.94 7.65
CA SER A 59 7.91 18.68 8.36
C SER A 59 7.06 17.58 7.69
N ARG A 60 7.24 17.34 6.39
CA ARG A 60 6.48 16.37 5.61
C ARG A 60 7.22 15.07 5.35
N LEU A 61 8.49 15.02 5.68
CA LEU A 61 9.26 13.77 5.58
C LEU A 61 8.91 12.85 6.74
N LEU A 62 8.58 11.60 6.43
CA LEU A 62 8.28 10.56 7.42
C LEU A 62 9.48 10.22 8.30
N THR A 63 10.69 10.51 7.82
CA THR A 63 11.94 10.33 8.54
C THR A 63 13.02 11.27 8.04
N ARG A 64 13.98 11.59 8.90
CA ARG A 64 15.21 12.31 8.56
C ARG A 64 16.40 11.39 8.30
N SER A 65 16.19 10.08 8.41
CA SER A 65 17.18 9.03 8.17
C SER A 65 17.06 8.49 6.74
N PHE A 66 17.68 7.36 6.44
CA PHE A 66 17.71 6.77 5.09
C PHE A 66 16.35 6.50 4.44
N GLY A 67 15.31 6.30 5.25
CA GLY A 67 13.95 6.03 4.78
C GLY A 67 13.34 7.13 3.92
N TYR A 68 13.79 8.41 4.00
CA TYR A 68 13.27 9.47 3.14
C TYR A 68 13.43 9.17 1.64
N LYS A 69 14.46 8.39 1.28
CA LYS A 69 14.70 8.00 -0.12
C LYS A 69 13.62 7.07 -0.67
N LEU A 70 13.01 6.25 0.20
CA LEU A 70 11.87 5.43 -0.16
C LEU A 70 10.64 6.30 -0.41
N GLN A 71 10.41 7.29 0.46
CA GLN A 71 9.31 8.24 0.30
C GLN A 71 9.41 8.98 -1.03
N LEU A 72 10.56 9.55 -1.35
CA LEU A 72 10.75 10.25 -2.63
C LEU A 72 10.54 9.34 -3.84
N LEU A 73 11.03 8.11 -3.80
CA LEU A 73 10.79 7.13 -4.86
C LEU A 73 9.28 6.84 -5.00
N TYR A 74 8.62 6.57 -3.89
CA TYR A 74 7.21 6.24 -3.87
C TYR A 74 6.36 7.38 -4.44
N GLU A 75 6.54 8.61 -3.96
CA GLU A 75 5.83 9.79 -4.42
C GLU A 75 6.08 10.06 -5.92
N THR A 76 7.34 9.93 -6.38
CA THR A 76 7.68 10.07 -7.81
C THR A 76 6.92 9.07 -8.68
N LEU A 77 6.85 7.82 -8.25
CA LEU A 77 6.12 6.76 -8.97
C LEU A 77 4.60 6.96 -8.93
N GLN A 78 4.07 7.47 -7.82
CA GLN A 78 2.63 7.82 -7.71
C GLN A 78 2.24 8.98 -8.64
N MET A 79 3.17 9.89 -8.92
CA MET A 79 2.97 10.95 -9.92
C MET A 79 3.05 10.44 -11.38
N GLY A 80 3.23 9.13 -11.58
CA GLY A 80 3.28 8.52 -12.91
C GLY A 80 4.64 8.60 -13.60
N ALA A 81 5.72 8.78 -12.84
CA ALA A 81 7.07 8.81 -13.43
C ALA A 81 7.44 7.45 -14.04
N GLU A 82 7.98 7.50 -15.23
CA GLU A 82 8.70 6.36 -15.80
C GLU A 82 10.12 6.32 -15.26
N PHE A 83 10.62 5.12 -15.00
CA PHE A 83 11.97 4.94 -14.48
C PHE A 83 12.70 3.81 -15.18
N LYS A 84 14.02 3.90 -15.16
CA LYS A 84 14.93 2.87 -15.65
C LYS A 84 16.00 2.62 -14.59
N GLU A 85 16.23 1.36 -14.27
CA GLU A 85 17.34 0.96 -13.42
C GLU A 85 18.60 0.76 -14.27
N VAL A 86 19.70 1.33 -13.79
CA VAL A 86 21.01 1.20 -14.42
C VAL A 86 21.91 0.44 -13.46
N PRO A 87 22.50 -0.69 -13.88
CA PRO A 87 23.40 -1.45 -13.03
C PRO A 87 24.64 -0.61 -12.68
N LEU A 88 24.92 -0.55 -11.38
CA LEU A 88 26.09 0.11 -10.85
C LEU A 88 27.07 -0.91 -10.28
N GLN A 89 28.36 -0.70 -10.54
CA GLN A 89 29.40 -1.46 -9.87
C GLN A 89 29.77 -0.77 -8.55
N PHE A 90 29.39 -1.38 -7.45
CA PHE A 90 29.83 -0.92 -6.14
C PHE A 90 31.18 -1.52 -5.77
N HIS A 91 32.15 -0.66 -5.49
CA HIS A 91 33.42 -1.08 -4.91
C HIS A 91 33.34 -1.03 -3.38
N VAL A 92 34.03 -1.95 -2.73
CA VAL A 92 34.18 -1.93 -1.27
C VAL A 92 34.96 -0.65 -0.92
N ARG A 93 34.49 0.06 0.10
CA ARG A 93 35.20 1.26 0.58
C ARG A 93 36.57 0.87 1.09
N ASN A 94 37.57 1.61 0.66
CA ASN A 94 38.96 1.41 1.12
C ASN A 94 39.19 1.93 2.55
N ALA A 95 38.28 2.76 3.08
CA ALA A 95 38.36 3.31 4.43
C ALA A 95 36.95 3.60 4.99
N GLY A 96 36.79 3.45 6.30
CA GLY A 96 35.59 3.77 7.07
C GLY A 96 34.62 2.59 7.25
N GLU A 97 33.90 2.59 8.36
CA GLU A 97 32.90 1.60 8.72
C GLU A 97 31.56 1.86 8.04
N SER A 98 30.78 0.79 7.91
CA SER A 98 29.41 0.87 7.38
C SER A 98 28.50 1.54 8.41
N LYS A 99 27.88 2.68 8.04
CA LYS A 99 26.88 3.38 8.87
C LYS A 99 25.49 2.72 8.84
N ILE A 100 25.36 1.52 8.28
CA ILE A 100 24.09 0.79 8.28
C ILE A 100 23.95 0.07 9.62
N GLU A 101 23.25 0.71 10.51
CA GLU A 101 22.86 0.17 11.82
C GLU A 101 21.49 -0.54 11.73
N SER A 102 21.19 -1.36 12.73
CA SER A 102 19.86 -2.00 12.88
C SER A 102 18.72 -0.96 12.92
N ARG A 103 19.00 0.25 13.40
CA ARG A 103 18.08 1.40 13.35
C ARG A 103 17.69 1.79 11.93
N THR A 104 18.62 1.73 10.98
CA THR A 104 18.36 2.06 9.58
C THR A 104 17.38 1.08 8.95
N ALA A 105 17.52 -0.21 9.22
CA ALA A 105 16.58 -1.22 8.72
C ALA A 105 15.17 -1.00 9.29
N LYS A 106 15.05 -0.77 10.60
CA LYS A 106 13.77 -0.46 11.25
C LYS A 106 13.12 0.80 10.67
N ASP A 107 13.89 1.84 10.41
CA ASP A 107 13.41 3.09 9.81
C ASP A 107 12.88 2.85 8.37
N ILE A 108 13.62 2.10 7.55
CA ILE A 108 13.20 1.72 6.21
C ILE A 108 11.86 0.98 6.22
N PHE A 109 11.72 -0.03 7.08
CA PHE A 109 10.46 -0.79 7.18
C PHE A 109 9.31 0.05 7.71
N ARG A 110 9.57 0.90 8.71
CA ARG A 110 8.58 1.83 9.23
C ARG A 110 8.07 2.77 8.12
N VAL A 111 8.97 3.36 7.36
CA VAL A 111 8.61 4.28 6.27
C VAL A 111 7.85 3.53 5.17
N ALA A 112 8.31 2.36 4.75
CA ALA A 112 7.61 1.53 3.76
C ALA A 112 6.18 1.21 4.20
N PHE A 113 6.00 0.82 5.47
CA PHE A 113 4.69 0.55 6.04
C PHE A 113 3.81 1.80 6.10
N LEU A 114 4.33 2.94 6.56
CA LEU A 114 3.57 4.20 6.62
C LEU A 114 3.15 4.69 5.24
N LEU A 115 4.03 4.64 4.23
CA LEU A 115 3.70 4.98 2.85
C LEU A 115 2.54 4.14 2.35
N ARG A 116 2.56 2.84 2.64
CA ARG A 116 1.48 1.93 2.25
C ARG A 116 0.21 2.16 3.04
N TRP A 117 0.33 2.44 4.33
CA TRP A 117 -0.81 2.71 5.21
C TRP A 117 -1.58 3.97 4.79
N TYR A 118 -0.87 5.04 4.42
CA TYR A 118 -1.49 6.28 3.97
C TYR A 118 -1.90 6.29 2.49
N ASP A 119 -1.59 5.22 1.75
CA ASP A 119 -1.99 5.09 0.36
C ASP A 119 -3.52 5.01 0.20
N ASN A 120 -4.05 5.77 -0.76
CA ASN A 120 -5.48 5.83 -1.02
C ASN A 120 -6.11 4.47 -1.33
N PHE A 121 -5.39 3.60 -2.06
CA PHE A 121 -5.87 2.25 -2.36
C PHE A 121 -5.98 1.42 -1.09
N THR A 122 -4.96 1.44 -0.23
CA THR A 122 -4.95 0.71 1.03
C THR A 122 -6.08 1.17 1.95
N GLN A 123 -6.29 2.47 2.06
CA GLN A 123 -7.38 3.03 2.84
C GLN A 123 -8.76 2.59 2.32
N LYS A 124 -8.96 2.62 1.00
CA LYS A 124 -10.21 2.13 0.39
C LYS A 124 -10.38 0.62 0.60
N PHE A 125 -9.31 -0.15 0.45
CA PHE A 125 -9.34 -1.59 0.66
C PHE A 125 -9.72 -1.96 2.09
N LEU A 126 -9.13 -1.27 3.09
CA LEU A 126 -9.45 -1.47 4.50
C LEU A 126 -10.92 -1.12 4.80
N LYS A 127 -11.40 0.02 4.28
CA LYS A 127 -12.82 0.42 4.41
C LYS A 127 -13.74 -0.62 3.79
N PHE A 128 -13.43 -1.07 2.58
CA PHE A 128 -14.20 -2.11 1.90
C PHE A 128 -14.24 -3.43 2.67
N GLY A 129 -13.10 -3.87 3.19
CA GLY A 129 -13.02 -5.06 4.06
C GLY A 129 -13.84 -4.92 5.34
N THR A 130 -13.80 -3.73 5.97
CA THR A 130 -14.62 -3.44 7.16
C THR A 130 -16.12 -3.49 6.83
N VAL A 131 -16.54 -2.92 5.70
CA VAL A 131 -17.93 -2.99 5.25
C VAL A 131 -18.35 -4.43 4.99
N GLY A 132 -17.48 -5.24 4.34
CA GLY A 132 -17.75 -6.66 4.12
C GLY A 132 -17.92 -7.44 5.43
N PHE A 133 -17.11 -7.14 6.45
CA PHE A 133 -17.24 -7.73 7.77
C PHE A 133 -18.56 -7.33 8.46
N ILE A 134 -18.95 -6.05 8.37
CA ILE A 134 -20.26 -5.58 8.88
C ILE A 134 -21.40 -6.32 8.16
N GLY A 135 -21.33 -6.48 6.84
CA GLY A 135 -22.31 -7.22 6.06
C GLY A 135 -22.45 -8.67 6.48
N TYR A 136 -21.33 -9.32 6.81
CA TYR A 136 -21.35 -10.66 7.39
C TYR A 136 -22.12 -10.69 8.72
N LEU A 137 -21.88 -9.74 9.62
CA LEU A 137 -22.60 -9.64 10.90
C LEU A 137 -24.10 -9.38 10.70
N VAL A 138 -24.44 -8.50 9.75
CA VAL A 138 -25.84 -8.22 9.36
C VAL A 138 -26.51 -9.50 8.87
N ASN A 139 -25.87 -10.23 7.95
CA ASN A 139 -26.39 -11.50 7.45
C ASN A 139 -26.62 -12.52 8.57
N ALA A 140 -25.62 -12.71 9.44
CA ALA A 140 -25.69 -13.65 10.55
C ALA A 140 -26.82 -13.30 11.53
N PHE A 141 -26.98 -12.00 11.82
CA PHE A 141 -28.06 -11.52 12.70
C PHE A 141 -29.44 -11.80 12.09
N PHE A 142 -29.70 -11.39 10.86
CA PHE A 142 -30.99 -11.57 10.21
C PHE A 142 -31.28 -13.03 9.90
N LEU A 143 -30.28 -13.83 9.54
CA LEU A 143 -30.46 -15.28 9.37
C LEU A 143 -30.95 -15.94 10.66
N ASN A 144 -30.30 -15.67 11.78
CA ASN A 144 -30.71 -16.21 13.08
C ASN A 144 -32.12 -15.72 13.48
N PHE A 145 -32.42 -14.44 13.21
CA PHE A 145 -33.73 -13.85 13.49
C PHE A 145 -34.85 -14.52 12.66
N PHE A 146 -34.68 -14.60 11.34
CA PHE A 146 -35.68 -15.15 10.43
C PHE A 146 -35.84 -16.68 10.62
N SER A 147 -34.76 -17.42 10.85
CA SER A 147 -34.81 -18.87 11.07
C SER A 147 -35.55 -19.25 12.37
N LYS A 148 -35.56 -18.37 13.37
CA LYS A 148 -36.33 -18.56 14.59
C LYS A 148 -37.79 -18.17 14.44
N THR A 149 -38.08 -17.23 13.54
CA THR A 149 -39.44 -16.69 13.38
C THR A 149 -40.23 -17.46 12.33
N TRP A 150 -39.57 -17.97 11.30
CA TRP A 150 -40.19 -18.66 10.19
C TRP A 150 -39.64 -20.07 10.01
N SER A 151 -40.54 -21.01 9.73
CA SER A 151 -40.18 -22.43 9.50
C SER A 151 -39.59 -22.68 8.09
N ILE A 152 -39.44 -21.64 7.26
CA ILE A 152 -39.00 -21.76 5.86
C ILE A 152 -37.56 -21.33 5.78
N GLU A 153 -36.60 -22.26 5.83
CA GLU A 153 -35.18 -22.00 5.88
C GLU A 153 -34.63 -21.25 4.67
N TRP A 154 -35.04 -21.62 3.44
CA TRP A 154 -34.54 -20.96 2.23
C TRP A 154 -34.97 -19.49 2.16
N LEU A 155 -36.16 -19.13 2.67
CA LEU A 155 -36.65 -17.76 2.71
C LEU A 155 -35.85 -16.92 3.72
N ALA A 156 -35.57 -17.50 4.91
CA ALA A 156 -34.72 -16.86 5.91
C ALA A 156 -33.33 -16.56 5.35
N TRP A 157 -32.75 -17.52 4.62
CA TRP A 157 -31.46 -17.36 3.97
C TRP A 157 -31.49 -16.25 2.88
N LEU A 158 -32.50 -16.25 2.02
CA LEU A 158 -32.68 -15.26 0.98
C LEU A 158 -32.78 -13.85 1.56
N LEU A 159 -33.68 -13.62 2.51
CA LEU A 159 -33.92 -12.31 3.10
C LEU A 159 -32.74 -11.79 3.91
N SER A 160 -32.04 -12.65 4.65
CA SER A 160 -30.81 -12.25 5.37
C SER A 160 -29.70 -11.80 4.40
N THR A 161 -29.58 -12.48 3.26
CA THR A 161 -28.60 -12.12 2.23
C THR A 161 -28.97 -10.77 1.59
N GLU A 162 -30.24 -10.52 1.26
CA GLU A 162 -30.69 -9.24 0.75
C GLU A 162 -30.40 -8.09 1.72
N MET A 163 -30.65 -8.28 3.02
CA MET A 163 -30.34 -7.28 4.05
C MET A 163 -28.83 -6.98 4.10
N ALA A 164 -27.98 -8.00 3.97
CA ALA A 164 -26.54 -7.82 3.93
C ALA A 164 -26.09 -7.08 2.65
N ILE A 165 -26.67 -7.38 1.48
CA ILE A 165 -26.39 -6.71 0.23
C ILE A 165 -26.75 -5.23 0.32
N ILE A 166 -27.94 -4.90 0.81
CA ILE A 166 -28.41 -3.52 0.99
C ILE A 166 -27.48 -2.77 1.94
N SER A 167 -27.11 -3.38 3.07
CA SER A 167 -26.17 -2.82 4.04
C SER A 167 -24.80 -2.53 3.39
N ASN A 168 -24.22 -3.52 2.70
CA ASN A 168 -22.95 -3.39 2.02
C ASN A 168 -22.95 -2.31 0.94
N PHE A 169 -24.00 -2.27 0.12
CA PHE A 169 -24.15 -1.25 -0.90
C PHE A 169 -24.20 0.16 -0.28
N THR A 170 -25.05 0.33 0.72
CA THR A 170 -25.26 1.63 1.39
C THR A 170 -23.95 2.10 2.04
N LEU A 171 -23.30 1.25 2.83
CA LEU A 171 -22.05 1.59 3.52
C LEU A 171 -20.91 1.88 2.53
N ASN A 172 -20.79 1.09 1.46
CA ASN A 172 -19.79 1.34 0.44
C ASN A 172 -20.01 2.67 -0.28
N ASN A 173 -21.26 3.01 -0.61
CA ASN A 173 -21.59 4.27 -1.28
C ASN A 173 -21.36 5.49 -0.38
N LEU A 174 -21.72 5.40 0.90
CA LEU A 174 -21.62 6.53 1.83
C LEU A 174 -20.20 6.71 2.42
N TRP A 175 -19.43 5.64 2.54
CA TRP A 175 -18.14 5.68 3.25
C TRP A 175 -16.94 5.29 2.40
N THR A 176 -16.96 4.11 1.77
CA THR A 176 -15.78 3.63 1.04
C THR A 176 -15.52 4.44 -0.24
N PHE A 177 -16.58 4.69 -1.00
CA PHE A 177 -16.52 5.35 -2.31
C PHE A 177 -17.25 6.70 -2.32
N LYS A 178 -17.25 7.41 -1.20
CA LYS A 178 -17.94 8.70 -1.06
C LYS A 178 -17.62 9.71 -2.18
N SER A 179 -16.38 9.75 -2.64
CA SER A 179 -15.94 10.61 -3.76
C SER A 179 -16.45 10.18 -5.14
N GLN A 180 -17.02 8.98 -5.22
CA GLN A 180 -17.58 8.36 -6.44
C GLN A 180 -19.02 7.92 -6.20
N SER A 181 -19.66 8.42 -5.13
CA SER A 181 -21.01 8.02 -4.72
C SER A 181 -22.03 8.34 -5.81
N ILE A 182 -22.96 7.40 -5.99
CA ILE A 182 -24.09 7.56 -6.90
C ILE A 182 -25.12 8.40 -6.17
N SER A 183 -25.32 9.65 -6.60
CA SER A 183 -26.21 10.61 -5.94
C SER A 183 -27.60 10.72 -6.58
N GLY A 184 -27.85 10.05 -7.70
CA GLY A 184 -29.13 10.09 -8.38
C GLY A 184 -29.36 8.93 -9.36
N THR A 185 -30.63 8.70 -9.70
CA THR A 185 -31.05 7.62 -10.61
C THR A 185 -30.44 7.79 -12.02
N THR A 186 -30.20 9.04 -12.44
CA THR A 186 -29.54 9.37 -13.71
C THR A 186 -28.07 8.96 -13.78
N ASP A 187 -27.39 8.86 -12.66
CA ASP A 187 -25.97 8.42 -12.60
C ASP A 187 -25.83 6.90 -12.71
N LEU A 188 -26.89 6.15 -12.36
CA LEU A 188 -26.93 4.68 -12.52
C LEU A 188 -26.97 4.24 -13.98
N LEU A 189 -27.56 5.08 -14.86
CA LEU A 189 -27.72 4.77 -16.29
C LEU A 189 -26.55 5.22 -17.16
N LYS A 190 -25.58 5.99 -16.61
CA LYS A 190 -24.41 6.51 -17.32
C LYS A 190 -23.10 5.76 -17.07
N LYS A 191 -23.10 4.73 -16.24
CA LYS A 191 -21.96 3.86 -15.94
C LYS A 191 -22.22 2.44 -16.41
#